data_2a4b44121239753a8f1afcf36dab0bb3
#
_entry.id   2a4b44121239753a8f1afcf36dab0bb3
#
_cell.length_a   1.000
_cell.length_b   1.000
_cell.length_c   1.000
_cell.angle_alpha   90.00
_cell.angle_beta   90.00
_cell.angle_gamma   90.00
#
_symmetry.space_group_name_H-M   'P 1'
#
loop_
_entity.id
_entity.type
_entity.pdbx_description
1 polymer ?
#
loop_
_entity_poly.entity_id
_entity_poly.type
_entity_poly.pdbx_seq_one_letter_code
_entity_poly.pdbx_strand_id
1 'polypeptide(L)'
;MKYLHMKAILILAGILTSGIASAAEPRTEKIKAFVSILPQAYFVERVGGPYVDVDVLVVPGQSPATYEPTPKQMSKLGRSHVYFRIGVPFEKAFVPKISNTCKNLQIVDTRKGVPLRYFRKSKGSQVPDPHIWLDPKLVKIQAENICNALVHSDPTHAKEYKGNLNSFHADLDRVDAKIATTLAPVKGSKFYTFHPAFGYFGDSYGLIQVAVEIEGKSPSARQLTHLIKRAKMDRVKVIFLQPQFAKKHAETVARAIGGAVVAINPLARDYLKNLEAMAANLNKALSGR
;
A
#
# COMPACT_ATOMS: atom_id res chain seq x y z
N MET A 1 -12.13 -26.32 91.24
CA MET A 1 -12.38 -26.64 89.83
C MET A 1 -12.46 -25.34 89.06
N LYS A 2 -11.41 -24.93 88.41
CA LYS A 2 -11.34 -23.70 87.58
C LYS A 2 -10.99 -24.09 86.16
N TYR A 3 -11.91 -23.83 85.23
CA TYR A 3 -11.71 -24.03 83.83
C TYR A 3 -10.94 -22.83 83.23
N LEU A 4 -9.82 -23.12 82.59
CA LEU A 4 -8.98 -22.15 81.93
C LEU A 4 -9.35 -22.15 80.45
N HIS A 5 -9.90 -21.01 79.94
CA HIS A 5 -10.23 -20.84 78.52
C HIS A 5 -9.01 -20.32 77.78
N MET A 6 -8.46 -21.18 76.90
CA MET A 6 -7.35 -20.83 75.95
C MET A 6 -7.98 -20.29 74.65
N LYS A 7 -7.82 -19.01 74.40
CA LYS A 7 -8.21 -18.38 73.10
C LYS A 7 -7.08 -18.58 72.10
N ALA A 8 -7.36 -19.35 71.07
CA ALA A 8 -6.46 -19.47 69.90
C ALA A 8 -6.65 -18.20 69.02
N ILE A 9 -5.55 -17.48 68.81
CA ILE A 9 -5.47 -16.38 67.84
C ILE A 9 -5.01 -16.97 66.51
N LEU A 10 -5.90 -16.98 65.49
CA LEU A 10 -5.54 -17.28 64.11
C LEU A 10 -4.90 -16.05 63.48
N ILE A 11 -3.60 -16.10 63.17
CA ILE A 11 -2.90 -15.12 62.38
C ILE A 11 -3.09 -15.49 60.89
N LEU A 12 -3.92 -14.71 60.19
CA LEU A 12 -4.12 -14.86 58.76
C LEU A 12 -2.96 -14.14 58.01
N ALA A 13 -1.95 -14.89 57.57
CA ALA A 13 -0.85 -14.35 56.75
C ALA A 13 -1.36 -14.15 55.31
N GLY A 14 -1.70 -12.90 54.95
CA GLY A 14 -2.02 -12.53 53.58
C GLY A 14 -0.76 -12.56 52.69
N ILE A 15 -0.70 -13.53 51.78
CA ILE A 15 0.34 -13.57 50.72
C ILE A 15 -0.04 -12.54 49.69
N LEU A 16 0.61 -11.35 49.69
CA LEU A 16 0.61 -10.41 48.59
C LEU A 16 1.45 -11.02 47.46
N THR A 17 0.83 -11.63 46.49
CA THR A 17 1.48 -11.97 45.21
C THR A 17 1.66 -10.68 44.40
N SER A 18 2.78 -10.04 44.57
CA SER A 18 3.24 -8.98 43.66
C SER A 18 3.44 -9.59 42.27
N GLY A 19 2.47 -9.37 41.39
CA GLY A 19 2.61 -9.71 39.98
C GLY A 19 3.80 -8.90 39.39
N ILE A 20 4.95 -9.55 39.25
CA ILE A 20 6.09 -9.00 38.51
C ILE A 20 5.64 -8.95 37.06
N ALA A 21 5.25 -7.73 36.60
CA ALA A 21 5.12 -7.48 35.18
C ALA A 21 6.49 -7.76 34.55
N SER A 22 6.61 -8.88 33.85
CA SER A 22 7.82 -9.22 33.09
C SER A 22 8.02 -8.11 32.05
N ALA A 23 8.95 -7.22 32.34
CA ALA A 23 9.42 -6.28 31.33
C ALA A 23 10.04 -7.14 30.20
N ALA A 24 9.45 -7.09 29.01
CA ALA A 24 10.01 -7.77 27.85
C ALA A 24 11.45 -7.27 27.64
N GLU A 25 12.39 -8.20 27.55
CA GLU A 25 13.78 -7.87 27.27
C GLU A 25 13.87 -7.05 25.95
N PRO A 26 14.71 -6.01 25.90
CA PRO A 26 14.84 -5.17 24.71
C PRO A 26 15.33 -6.05 23.54
N ARG A 27 14.57 -6.04 22.45
CA ARG A 27 14.92 -6.78 21.24
C ARG A 27 16.19 -6.13 20.64
N THR A 28 17.29 -6.86 20.64
CA THR A 28 18.58 -6.42 20.08
C THR A 28 18.61 -6.55 18.55
N GLU A 29 17.75 -7.39 17.96
CA GLU A 29 17.69 -7.67 16.53
C GLU A 29 16.52 -6.91 15.87
N LYS A 30 16.78 -6.30 14.70
CA LYS A 30 15.75 -5.61 13.92
C LYS A 30 14.60 -6.54 13.53
N ILE A 31 13.38 -6.00 13.45
CA ILE A 31 12.25 -6.73 12.89
C ILE A 31 12.50 -6.93 11.39
N LYS A 32 12.64 -8.18 10.96
CA LYS A 32 12.73 -8.56 9.54
C LYS A 32 11.32 -8.57 8.96
N ALA A 33 11.02 -7.60 8.12
CA ALA A 33 9.72 -7.42 7.48
C ALA A 33 9.78 -7.72 5.98
N PHE A 34 8.72 -8.31 5.45
CA PHE A 34 8.48 -8.38 4.02
C PHE A 34 7.26 -7.55 3.64
N VAL A 35 7.29 -6.97 2.45
CA VAL A 35 6.18 -6.27 1.84
C VAL A 35 5.97 -6.74 0.40
N SER A 36 4.77 -6.53 -0.15
CA SER A 36 4.46 -6.90 -1.53
C SER A 36 5.09 -5.97 -2.55
N ILE A 37 5.07 -4.66 -2.32
CA ILE A 37 5.45 -3.62 -3.29
C ILE A 37 6.35 -2.54 -2.68
N LEU A 38 7.13 -1.87 -3.53
CA LEU A 38 8.09 -0.84 -3.11
C LEU A 38 7.49 0.32 -2.29
N PRO A 39 6.29 0.87 -2.61
CA PRO A 39 5.65 1.89 -1.75
C PRO A 39 5.44 1.43 -0.31
N GLN A 40 5.07 0.15 -0.09
CA GLN A 40 4.91 -0.38 1.27
C GLN A 40 6.24 -0.43 2.04
N ALA A 41 7.36 -0.68 1.36
CA ALA A 41 8.67 -0.64 2.03
C ALA A 41 8.93 0.74 2.62
N TYR A 42 8.64 1.79 1.84
CA TYR A 42 8.72 3.16 2.33
C TYR A 42 7.84 3.38 3.57
N PHE A 43 6.60 2.86 3.59
CA PHE A 43 5.70 3.02 4.75
C PHE A 43 6.24 2.32 5.99
N VAL A 44 6.70 1.08 5.85
CA VAL A 44 7.26 0.31 6.96
C VAL A 44 8.55 0.95 7.49
N GLU A 45 9.42 1.43 6.62
CA GLU A 45 10.66 2.15 6.98
C GLU A 45 10.35 3.48 7.69
N ARG A 46 9.33 4.23 7.22
CA ARG A 46 8.93 5.50 7.85
C ARG A 46 8.40 5.29 9.27
N VAL A 47 7.63 4.21 9.51
CA VAL A 47 7.08 3.89 10.83
C VAL A 47 8.12 3.18 11.72
N GLY A 48 8.83 2.20 11.17
CA GLY A 48 9.75 1.35 11.93
C GLY A 48 11.10 2.00 12.23
N GLY A 49 11.52 2.98 11.43
CA GLY A 49 12.81 3.65 11.61
C GLY A 49 13.99 2.68 11.59
N PRO A 50 14.96 2.83 12.49
CA PRO A 50 16.14 1.97 12.54
C PRO A 50 15.88 0.55 13.06
N TYR A 51 14.69 0.26 13.56
CA TYR A 51 14.33 -1.00 14.20
C TYR A 51 13.76 -2.05 13.25
N VAL A 52 13.64 -1.74 11.96
CA VAL A 52 13.14 -2.65 10.92
C VAL A 52 14.18 -2.87 9.82
N ASP A 53 14.11 -4.05 9.20
CA ASP A 53 14.81 -4.40 7.95
C ASP A 53 13.77 -4.91 6.97
N VAL A 54 13.61 -4.23 5.82
CA VAL A 54 12.46 -4.42 4.93
C VAL A 54 12.88 -5.01 3.59
N ASP A 55 12.32 -6.16 3.25
CA ASP A 55 12.44 -6.79 1.95
C ASP A 55 11.16 -6.65 1.13
N VAL A 56 11.32 -6.57 -0.19
CA VAL A 56 10.21 -6.40 -1.14
C VAL A 56 10.11 -7.62 -2.04
N LEU A 57 8.89 -8.09 -2.27
CA LEU A 57 8.63 -9.18 -3.22
C LEU A 57 8.72 -8.66 -4.66
N VAL A 58 7.84 -7.76 -5.06
CA VAL A 58 7.78 -7.23 -6.42
C VAL A 58 8.87 -6.18 -6.64
N VAL A 59 9.92 -6.56 -7.37
CA VAL A 59 11.06 -5.69 -7.67
C VAL A 59 10.75 -4.74 -8.84
N PRO A 60 11.57 -3.67 -9.06
CA PRO A 60 11.35 -2.72 -10.15
C PRO A 60 11.16 -3.39 -11.51
N GLY A 61 10.21 -2.89 -12.30
CA GLY A 61 9.88 -3.40 -13.63
C GLY A 61 8.94 -4.61 -13.66
N GLN A 62 8.67 -5.25 -12.53
CA GLN A 62 7.71 -6.37 -12.43
C GLN A 62 6.30 -5.88 -12.10
N SER A 63 5.30 -6.65 -12.56
CA SER A 63 3.89 -6.35 -12.31
C SER A 63 3.35 -7.16 -11.13
N PRO A 64 2.73 -6.52 -10.12
CA PRO A 64 2.07 -7.25 -9.03
C PRO A 64 0.89 -8.13 -9.49
N ALA A 65 0.40 -7.95 -10.71
CA ALA A 65 -0.70 -8.75 -11.24
C ALA A 65 -0.28 -10.17 -11.62
N THR A 66 0.97 -10.34 -12.07
CA THR A 66 1.50 -11.61 -12.62
C THR A 66 2.76 -12.09 -11.90
N TYR A 67 3.02 -11.52 -10.71
CA TYR A 67 4.23 -11.80 -9.95
C TYR A 67 4.21 -13.20 -9.32
N GLU A 68 5.37 -13.87 -9.37
CA GLU A 68 5.62 -15.12 -8.65
C GLU A 68 6.94 -14.99 -7.86
N PRO A 69 6.90 -15.23 -6.53
CA PRO A 69 8.11 -15.18 -5.70
C PRO A 69 9.12 -16.26 -6.06
N THR A 70 10.40 -15.88 -6.11
CA THR A 70 11.49 -16.82 -6.34
C THR A 70 11.74 -17.73 -5.12
N PRO A 71 12.37 -18.92 -5.29
CA PRO A 71 12.76 -19.77 -4.17
C PRO A 71 13.63 -19.06 -3.13
N LYS A 72 14.53 -18.16 -3.56
CA LYS A 72 15.37 -17.34 -2.66
C LYS A 72 14.54 -16.42 -1.80
N GLN A 73 13.54 -15.75 -2.39
CA GLN A 73 12.61 -14.88 -1.64
C GLN A 73 11.76 -15.71 -0.67
N MET A 74 11.27 -16.89 -1.06
CA MET A 74 10.53 -17.79 -0.19
C MET A 74 11.36 -18.22 1.02
N SER A 75 12.63 -18.59 0.80
CA SER A 75 13.56 -18.95 1.88
C SER A 75 13.81 -17.77 2.83
N LYS A 76 13.93 -16.54 2.32
CA LYS A 76 14.13 -15.33 3.14
C LYS A 76 12.87 -14.97 3.93
N LEU A 77 11.70 -15.04 3.28
CA LEU A 77 10.39 -14.81 3.91
C LEU A 77 10.13 -15.77 5.07
N GLY A 78 10.49 -17.05 4.93
CA GLY A 78 10.34 -18.07 5.99
C GLY A 78 11.16 -17.79 7.26
N ARG A 79 12.15 -16.88 7.16
CA ARG A 79 12.98 -16.42 8.29
C ARG A 79 12.62 -15.00 8.75
N SER A 80 11.58 -14.41 8.20
CA SER A 80 11.13 -13.07 8.55
C SER A 80 10.08 -13.12 9.66
N HIS A 81 9.88 -11.99 10.34
CA HIS A 81 8.98 -11.88 11.48
C HIS A 81 7.56 -11.51 11.03
N VAL A 82 7.46 -10.62 10.04
CA VAL A 82 6.17 -10.08 9.58
C VAL A 82 6.14 -9.91 8.06
N TYR A 83 4.98 -10.22 7.48
CA TYR A 83 4.64 -9.90 6.10
C TYR A 83 3.43 -8.96 6.06
N PHE A 84 3.63 -7.76 5.53
CA PHE A 84 2.57 -6.78 5.30
C PHE A 84 1.99 -6.96 3.91
N ARG A 85 0.78 -7.51 3.82
CA ARG A 85 0.04 -7.63 2.57
C ARG A 85 -0.78 -6.37 2.28
N ILE A 86 -1.09 -6.11 0.98
CA ILE A 86 -1.84 -4.94 0.52
C ILE A 86 -3.02 -5.28 -0.41
N GLY A 87 -3.20 -6.54 -0.77
CA GLY A 87 -4.31 -6.99 -1.60
C GLY A 87 -4.01 -6.98 -3.10
N VAL A 88 -2.76 -6.90 -3.52
CA VAL A 88 -2.37 -7.05 -4.94
C VAL A 88 -2.66 -8.46 -5.45
N PRO A 89 -2.93 -8.65 -6.76
CA PRO A 89 -3.51 -9.88 -7.28
C PRO A 89 -2.74 -11.16 -6.96
N PHE A 90 -1.40 -11.16 -7.00
CA PHE A 90 -0.61 -12.36 -6.71
C PHE A 90 -0.82 -12.88 -5.27
N GLU A 91 -1.14 -12.01 -4.31
CA GLU A 91 -1.36 -12.37 -2.91
C GLU A 91 -2.53 -13.35 -2.74
N LYS A 92 -3.48 -13.38 -3.67
CA LYS A 92 -4.65 -14.28 -3.60
C LYS A 92 -4.25 -15.76 -3.50
N ALA A 93 -3.26 -16.18 -4.28
CA ALA A 93 -2.71 -17.53 -4.25
C ALA A 93 -1.54 -17.66 -3.25
N PHE A 94 -0.79 -16.58 -3.07
CA PHE A 94 0.42 -16.55 -2.27
C PHE A 94 0.16 -16.62 -0.78
N VAL A 95 -0.78 -15.82 -0.24
CA VAL A 95 -1.05 -15.75 1.20
C VAL A 95 -1.49 -17.09 1.79
N PRO A 96 -2.44 -17.85 1.21
CA PRO A 96 -2.78 -19.17 1.72
C PRO A 96 -1.57 -20.14 1.75
N LYS A 97 -0.70 -20.07 0.73
CA LYS A 97 0.51 -20.92 0.68
C LYS A 97 1.46 -20.62 1.83
N ILE A 98 1.79 -19.33 2.08
CA ILE A 98 2.72 -18.96 3.15
C ILE A 98 2.14 -19.16 4.54
N SER A 99 0.83 -18.97 4.73
CA SER A 99 0.14 -19.28 6.00
C SER A 99 0.28 -20.76 6.40
N ASN A 100 0.37 -21.65 5.42
CA ASN A 100 0.55 -23.08 5.65
C ASN A 100 2.02 -23.47 5.88
N THR A 101 2.97 -22.79 5.23
CA THR A 101 4.39 -23.17 5.23
C THR A 101 5.26 -22.38 6.19
N CYS A 102 4.89 -21.14 6.50
CA CYS A 102 5.68 -20.22 7.35
C CYS A 102 4.93 -19.94 8.67
N LYS A 103 4.89 -20.93 9.57
CA LYS A 103 4.06 -20.89 10.80
C LYS A 103 4.42 -19.78 11.79
N ASN A 104 5.66 -19.31 11.78
CA ASN A 104 6.14 -18.25 12.67
C ASN A 104 6.05 -16.84 12.03
N LEU A 105 5.59 -16.76 10.77
CA LEU A 105 5.45 -15.50 10.05
C LEU A 105 4.11 -14.84 10.40
N GLN A 106 4.14 -13.67 11.01
CA GLN A 106 2.94 -12.86 11.19
C GLN A 106 2.51 -12.26 9.85
N ILE A 107 1.27 -12.49 9.42
CA ILE A 107 0.71 -11.89 8.20
C ILE A 107 -0.26 -10.78 8.58
N VAL A 108 0.06 -9.55 8.19
CA VAL A 108 -0.71 -8.34 8.52
C VAL A 108 -1.37 -7.78 7.27
N ASP A 109 -2.68 -7.65 7.28
CA ASP A 109 -3.42 -6.99 6.20
C ASP A 109 -3.47 -5.48 6.44
N THR A 110 -2.67 -4.72 5.69
CA THR A 110 -2.61 -3.26 5.83
C THR A 110 -3.89 -2.55 5.36
N ARG A 111 -4.82 -3.27 4.70
CA ARG A 111 -6.11 -2.73 4.23
C ARG A 111 -7.18 -2.65 5.30
N LYS A 112 -6.95 -3.19 6.49
CA LYS A 112 -7.96 -3.17 7.56
C LYS A 112 -8.42 -1.74 7.83
N GLY A 113 -9.73 -1.50 7.72
CA GLY A 113 -10.32 -0.16 7.87
C GLY A 113 -10.27 0.75 6.65
N VAL A 114 -9.63 0.32 5.54
CA VAL A 114 -9.61 1.09 4.30
C VAL A 114 -10.94 0.92 3.55
N PRO A 115 -11.65 2.00 3.17
CA PRO A 115 -12.82 1.93 2.30
C PRO A 115 -12.39 1.51 0.89
N LEU A 116 -12.77 0.30 0.48
CA LEU A 116 -12.33 -0.27 -0.80
C LEU A 116 -13.19 0.23 -1.96
N ARG A 117 -12.53 0.63 -3.03
CA ARG A 117 -13.06 0.85 -4.36
C ARG A 117 -13.13 -0.46 -5.13
N TYR A 118 -14.05 -0.57 -6.11
CA TYR A 118 -14.23 -1.78 -6.89
C TYR A 118 -14.20 -1.50 -8.39
N PHE A 119 -13.55 -2.39 -9.14
CA PHE A 119 -13.73 -2.48 -10.59
C PHE A 119 -14.99 -3.25 -10.91
N ARG A 120 -15.79 -2.74 -11.85
CA ARG A 120 -16.91 -3.49 -12.45
C ARG A 120 -16.38 -4.32 -13.61
N LYS A 121 -16.62 -5.63 -13.59
CA LYS A 121 -16.33 -6.52 -14.72
C LYS A 121 -17.53 -6.65 -15.63
N SER A 122 -17.28 -7.08 -16.88
CA SER A 122 -18.28 -7.24 -17.93
C SER A 122 -19.47 -8.16 -17.56
N LYS A 123 -19.29 -9.08 -16.61
CA LYS A 123 -20.33 -10.00 -16.10
C LYS A 123 -20.98 -9.55 -14.80
N GLY A 124 -20.91 -8.28 -14.44
CA GLY A 124 -21.51 -7.73 -13.21
C GLY A 124 -20.75 -8.05 -11.92
N SER A 125 -19.71 -8.87 -11.96
CA SER A 125 -18.87 -9.15 -10.79
C SER A 125 -18.01 -7.92 -10.44
N GLN A 126 -17.82 -7.70 -9.15
CA GLN A 126 -16.95 -6.64 -8.63
C GLN A 126 -15.64 -7.24 -8.11
N VAL A 127 -14.51 -6.57 -8.39
CA VAL A 127 -13.20 -6.95 -7.86
C VAL A 127 -12.63 -5.74 -7.15
N PRO A 128 -12.13 -5.88 -5.91
CA PRO A 128 -11.51 -4.77 -5.21
C PRO A 128 -10.35 -4.18 -6.03
N ASP A 129 -10.33 -2.85 -6.13
CA ASP A 129 -9.18 -2.12 -6.67
C ASP A 129 -8.06 -2.16 -5.63
N PRO A 130 -6.89 -2.75 -5.93
CA PRO A 130 -5.83 -2.90 -4.94
C PRO A 130 -5.01 -1.63 -4.72
N HIS A 131 -5.15 -0.58 -5.56
CA HIS A 131 -4.23 0.56 -5.67
C HIS A 131 -4.42 1.62 -4.57
N ILE A 132 -4.75 1.18 -3.35
CA ILE A 132 -5.02 2.03 -2.18
C ILE A 132 -3.84 2.91 -1.76
N TRP A 133 -2.61 2.54 -2.14
CA TRP A 133 -1.40 3.30 -1.81
C TRP A 133 -1.25 4.60 -2.59
N LEU A 134 -2.07 4.83 -3.61
CA LEU A 134 -2.02 6.07 -4.40
C LEU A 134 -2.86 7.21 -3.81
N ASP A 135 -3.56 6.98 -2.70
CA ASP A 135 -4.22 8.00 -1.91
C ASP A 135 -3.51 8.19 -0.56
N PRO A 136 -2.87 9.35 -0.31
CA PRO A 136 -2.20 9.64 0.97
C PRO A 136 -3.08 9.45 2.20
N LYS A 137 -4.38 9.73 2.09
CA LYS A 137 -5.35 9.55 3.19
C LYS A 137 -5.51 8.08 3.56
N LEU A 138 -5.54 7.18 2.56
CA LEU A 138 -5.63 5.75 2.78
C LEU A 138 -4.30 5.16 3.26
N VAL A 139 -3.18 5.79 2.93
CA VAL A 139 -1.86 5.40 3.45
C VAL A 139 -1.74 5.70 4.95
N LYS A 140 -2.43 6.70 5.49
CA LYS A 140 -2.48 6.92 6.95
C LYS A 140 -3.05 5.70 7.67
N ILE A 141 -4.16 5.12 7.18
CA ILE A 141 -4.77 3.90 7.73
C ILE A 141 -3.80 2.71 7.62
N GLN A 142 -3.12 2.58 6.48
CA GLN A 142 -2.12 1.53 6.29
C GLN A 142 -0.94 1.67 7.27
N ALA A 143 -0.45 2.90 7.48
CA ALA A 143 0.62 3.20 8.42
C ALA A 143 0.23 2.91 9.87
N GLU A 144 -1.03 3.14 10.26
CA GLU A 144 -1.57 2.74 11.57
C GLU A 144 -1.56 1.22 11.76
N ASN A 145 -2.00 0.46 10.74
CA ASN A 145 -1.95 -1.01 10.78
C ASN A 145 -0.51 -1.52 10.89
N ILE A 146 0.44 -0.90 10.20
CA ILE A 146 1.88 -1.20 10.30
C ILE A 146 2.39 -0.89 11.71
N CYS A 147 2.11 0.29 12.24
CA CYS A 147 2.51 0.71 13.58
C CYS A 147 2.01 -0.26 14.66
N ASN A 148 0.72 -0.62 14.60
CA ASN A 148 0.12 -1.55 15.55
C ASN A 148 0.80 -2.93 15.51
N ALA A 149 1.15 -3.42 14.34
CA ALA A 149 1.86 -4.69 14.18
C ALA A 149 3.30 -4.62 14.72
N LEU A 150 4.01 -3.52 14.46
CA LEU A 150 5.37 -3.31 14.98
C LEU A 150 5.37 -3.18 16.50
N VAL A 151 4.44 -2.42 17.08
CA VAL A 151 4.27 -2.30 18.54
C VAL A 151 3.96 -3.64 19.19
N HIS A 152 3.13 -4.48 18.54
CA HIS A 152 2.83 -5.83 19.05
C HIS A 152 4.07 -6.73 19.02
N SER A 153 4.87 -6.66 17.97
CA SER A 153 6.07 -7.51 17.79
C SER A 153 7.26 -7.02 18.60
N ASP A 154 7.31 -5.73 18.93
CA ASP A 154 8.39 -5.09 19.67
C ASP A 154 7.84 -3.93 20.55
N PRO A 155 7.26 -4.27 21.70
CA PRO A 155 6.70 -3.27 22.63
C PRO A 155 7.73 -2.28 23.19
N THR A 156 9.01 -2.66 23.21
CA THR A 156 10.09 -1.85 23.75
C THR A 156 10.25 -0.53 23.01
N HIS A 157 10.08 -0.54 21.68
CA HIS A 157 10.19 0.65 20.83
C HIS A 157 8.81 1.24 20.43
N ALA A 158 7.77 0.95 21.22
CA ALA A 158 6.40 1.42 20.93
C ALA A 158 6.29 2.96 20.85
N LYS A 159 7.04 3.69 21.67
CA LYS A 159 7.05 5.16 21.67
C LYS A 159 7.64 5.73 20.39
N GLU A 160 8.72 5.13 19.91
CA GLU A 160 9.42 5.50 18.68
C GLU A 160 8.55 5.24 17.46
N TYR A 161 7.92 4.06 17.37
CA TYR A 161 6.98 3.73 16.28
C TYR A 161 5.81 4.71 16.20
N LYS A 162 5.22 5.06 17.34
CA LYS A 162 4.13 6.04 17.41
C LYS A 162 4.58 7.45 17.05
N GLY A 163 5.78 7.87 17.50
CA GLY A 163 6.40 9.14 17.11
C GLY A 163 6.66 9.23 15.61
N ASN A 164 7.21 8.17 15.03
CA ASN A 164 7.46 8.05 13.59
C ASN A 164 6.15 8.05 12.78
N LEU A 165 5.11 7.36 13.26
CA LEU A 165 3.78 7.37 12.65
C LEU A 165 3.21 8.79 12.58
N ASN A 166 3.27 9.55 13.68
CA ASN A 166 2.79 10.93 13.72
C ASN A 166 3.55 11.83 12.73
N SER A 167 4.88 11.67 12.65
CA SER A 167 5.70 12.40 11.69
C SER A 167 5.35 12.01 10.25
N PHE A 168 5.11 10.73 9.98
CA PHE A 168 4.69 10.27 8.66
C PHE A 168 3.30 10.78 8.28
N HIS A 169 2.34 10.81 9.23
CA HIS A 169 1.02 11.40 9.01
C HIS A 169 1.11 12.88 8.63
N ALA A 170 1.95 13.67 9.30
CA ALA A 170 2.17 15.07 8.96
C ALA A 170 2.74 15.25 7.55
N ASP A 171 3.66 14.37 7.12
CA ASP A 171 4.19 14.38 5.77
C ASP A 171 3.14 14.00 4.72
N LEU A 172 2.28 13.03 5.01
CA LEU A 172 1.15 12.64 4.16
C LEU A 172 0.13 13.77 4.01
N ASP A 173 -0.19 14.48 5.08
CA ASP A 173 -1.09 15.64 5.03
C ASP A 173 -0.51 16.78 4.18
N ARG A 174 0.80 17.02 4.29
CA ARG A 174 1.50 18.04 3.50
C ARG A 174 1.51 17.70 2.01
N VAL A 175 1.79 16.45 1.67
CA VAL A 175 1.78 16.01 0.26
C VAL A 175 0.37 16.00 -0.31
N ASP A 176 -0.65 15.58 0.45
CA ASP A 176 -2.06 15.62 0.05
C ASP A 176 -2.50 17.05 -0.29
N ALA A 177 -2.22 18.01 0.59
CA ALA A 177 -2.53 19.42 0.36
C ALA A 177 -1.81 19.99 -0.89
N LYS A 178 -0.53 19.65 -1.08
CA LYS A 178 0.25 20.05 -2.25
C LYS A 178 -0.32 19.50 -3.56
N ILE A 179 -0.70 18.21 -3.58
CA ILE A 179 -1.32 17.57 -4.74
C ILE A 179 -2.67 18.21 -5.04
N ALA A 180 -3.51 18.44 -4.02
CA ALA A 180 -4.81 19.08 -4.17
C ALA A 180 -4.69 20.47 -4.80
N THR A 181 -3.75 21.30 -4.33
CA THR A 181 -3.45 22.62 -4.90
C THR A 181 -2.96 22.51 -6.34
N THR A 182 -2.03 21.59 -6.62
CA THR A 182 -1.47 21.38 -7.96
C THR A 182 -2.53 20.99 -8.99
N LEU A 183 -3.48 20.14 -8.59
CA LEU A 183 -4.50 19.57 -9.48
C LEU A 183 -5.82 20.38 -9.52
N ALA A 184 -6.00 21.36 -8.64
CA ALA A 184 -7.21 22.19 -8.61
C ALA A 184 -7.58 22.80 -9.97
N PRO A 185 -6.64 23.33 -10.80
CA PRO A 185 -6.95 23.91 -12.10
C PRO A 185 -7.51 22.92 -13.12
N VAL A 186 -7.24 21.62 -12.94
CA VAL A 186 -7.61 20.56 -13.89
C VAL A 186 -8.66 19.59 -13.33
N LYS A 187 -9.32 19.96 -12.25
CA LYS A 187 -10.42 19.20 -11.64
C LYS A 187 -11.53 18.92 -12.68
N GLY A 188 -12.10 17.72 -12.66
CA GLY A 188 -13.08 17.25 -13.64
C GLY A 188 -12.47 16.74 -14.95
N SER A 189 -11.17 16.92 -15.18
CA SER A 189 -10.52 16.48 -16.40
C SER A 189 -10.34 14.95 -16.46
N LYS A 190 -10.46 14.42 -17.68
CA LYS A 190 -10.13 13.01 -17.96
C LYS A 190 -8.65 12.86 -18.25
N PHE A 191 -8.00 11.87 -17.67
CA PHE A 191 -6.64 11.46 -18.02
C PHE A 191 -6.61 10.00 -18.45
N TYR A 192 -5.79 9.73 -19.46
CA TYR A 192 -5.68 8.42 -20.07
C TYR A 192 -4.42 7.73 -19.58
N THR A 193 -4.58 6.55 -19.00
CA THR A 193 -3.47 5.74 -18.49
C THR A 193 -3.54 4.34 -19.08
N PHE A 194 -2.38 3.67 -19.25
CA PHE A 194 -2.39 2.32 -19.80
C PHE A 194 -3.11 1.36 -18.84
N HIS A 195 -2.62 1.21 -17.62
CA HIS A 195 -3.22 0.36 -16.58
C HIS A 195 -4.05 1.21 -15.58
N PRO A 196 -5.24 0.74 -15.13
CA PRO A 196 -6.16 1.52 -14.28
C PRO A 196 -5.72 1.60 -12.80
N ALA A 197 -4.49 2.01 -12.55
CA ALA A 197 -3.95 2.07 -11.18
C ALA A 197 -4.41 3.29 -10.36
N PHE A 198 -4.88 4.35 -11.00
CA PHE A 198 -5.03 5.68 -10.38
C PHE A 198 -6.47 6.00 -9.98
N GLY A 199 -7.30 4.99 -9.70
CA GLY A 199 -8.69 5.20 -9.36
C GLY A 199 -8.87 5.97 -8.06
N TYR A 200 -8.19 5.57 -6.98
CA TYR A 200 -8.22 6.27 -5.68
C TYR A 200 -7.64 7.69 -5.79
N PHE A 201 -6.51 7.83 -6.50
CA PHE A 201 -5.93 9.14 -6.76
C PHE A 201 -6.88 10.06 -7.52
N GLY A 202 -7.54 9.55 -8.58
CA GLY A 202 -8.53 10.29 -9.35
C GLY A 202 -9.70 10.74 -8.48
N ASP A 203 -10.28 9.85 -7.70
CA ASP A 203 -11.41 10.14 -6.82
C ASP A 203 -11.04 11.20 -5.76
N SER A 204 -9.84 11.13 -5.17
CA SER A 204 -9.39 12.08 -4.14
C SER A 204 -9.15 13.50 -4.67
N TYR A 205 -8.72 13.64 -5.91
CA TYR A 205 -8.38 14.96 -6.49
C TYR A 205 -9.33 15.41 -7.61
N GLY A 206 -10.44 14.71 -7.78
CA GLY A 206 -11.49 15.08 -8.73
C GLY A 206 -11.10 14.88 -10.20
N LEU A 207 -10.24 13.92 -10.51
CA LEU A 207 -9.86 13.54 -11.87
C LEU A 207 -10.56 12.24 -12.30
N ILE A 208 -10.79 12.10 -13.62
CA ILE A 208 -11.47 10.93 -14.18
C ILE A 208 -10.46 10.06 -14.94
N GLN A 209 -10.13 8.89 -14.38
CA GLN A 209 -9.25 7.92 -15.03
C GLN A 209 -9.96 7.20 -16.18
N VAL A 210 -9.29 7.11 -17.34
CA VAL A 210 -9.67 6.26 -18.47
C VAL A 210 -8.54 5.29 -18.78
N ALA A 211 -8.80 3.98 -18.67
CA ALA A 211 -7.79 2.97 -18.94
C ALA A 211 -7.72 2.60 -20.42
N VAL A 212 -6.50 2.30 -20.91
CA VAL A 212 -6.24 1.74 -22.24
C VAL A 212 -6.46 0.23 -22.23
N GLU A 213 -5.93 -0.47 -21.25
CA GLU A 213 -6.18 -1.91 -21.08
C GLU A 213 -7.61 -2.19 -20.59
N ILE A 214 -8.10 -3.39 -20.87
CA ILE A 214 -9.42 -3.85 -20.49
C ILE A 214 -9.29 -5.15 -19.70
N GLU A 215 -9.73 -5.14 -18.44
CA GLU A 215 -9.70 -6.30 -17.52
C GLU A 215 -8.31 -6.98 -17.43
N GLY A 216 -7.24 -6.17 -17.41
CA GLY A 216 -5.85 -6.65 -17.31
C GLY A 216 -5.28 -7.19 -18.62
N LYS A 217 -5.97 -6.98 -19.75
CA LYS A 217 -5.54 -7.45 -21.07
C LYS A 217 -5.35 -6.30 -22.04
N SER A 218 -4.45 -6.48 -23.00
CA SER A 218 -4.33 -5.56 -24.13
C SER A 218 -5.65 -5.51 -24.91
N PRO A 219 -6.09 -4.31 -25.36
CA PRO A 219 -7.33 -4.18 -26.10
C PRO A 219 -7.26 -4.90 -27.45
N SER A 220 -8.37 -5.51 -27.86
CA SER A 220 -8.55 -5.99 -29.25
C SER A 220 -8.55 -4.81 -30.23
N ALA A 221 -8.39 -5.08 -31.54
CA ALA A 221 -8.40 -4.05 -32.58
C ALA A 221 -9.66 -3.18 -32.54
N ARG A 222 -10.84 -3.80 -32.36
CA ARG A 222 -12.12 -3.08 -32.23
C ARG A 222 -12.16 -2.17 -31.00
N GLN A 223 -11.73 -2.68 -29.85
CA GLN A 223 -11.67 -1.91 -28.58
C GLN A 223 -10.68 -0.75 -28.71
N LEU A 224 -9.53 -0.97 -29.34
CA LEU A 224 -8.52 0.06 -29.60
C LEU A 224 -9.10 1.19 -30.48
N THR A 225 -9.84 0.84 -31.56
CA THR A 225 -10.50 1.82 -32.42
C THR A 225 -11.50 2.68 -31.65
N HIS A 226 -12.33 2.08 -30.78
CA HIS A 226 -13.25 2.82 -29.92
C HIS A 226 -12.55 3.74 -28.94
N LEU A 227 -11.46 3.25 -28.32
CA LEU A 227 -10.64 4.03 -27.41
C LEU A 227 -10.02 5.24 -28.10
N ILE A 228 -9.44 5.07 -29.28
CA ILE A 228 -8.88 6.17 -30.09
C ILE A 228 -9.95 7.21 -30.45
N LYS A 229 -11.15 6.76 -30.89
CA LYS A 229 -12.27 7.68 -31.19
C LYS A 229 -12.64 8.48 -29.94
N ARG A 230 -12.78 7.83 -28.79
CA ARG A 230 -13.07 8.50 -27.52
C ARG A 230 -11.97 9.47 -27.10
N ALA A 231 -10.71 9.07 -27.19
CA ALA A 231 -9.57 9.92 -26.84
C ALA A 231 -9.51 11.19 -27.72
N LYS A 232 -9.84 11.07 -29.03
CA LYS A 232 -9.97 12.24 -29.93
C LYS A 232 -11.11 13.16 -29.51
N MET A 233 -12.30 12.62 -29.17
CA MET A 233 -13.45 13.41 -28.68
C MET A 233 -13.11 14.14 -27.36
N ASP A 234 -12.39 13.47 -26.46
CA ASP A 234 -11.92 14.04 -25.19
C ASP A 234 -10.68 14.95 -25.37
N ARG A 235 -10.21 15.20 -26.61
CA ARG A 235 -9.04 16.02 -26.97
C ARG A 235 -7.75 15.64 -26.22
N VAL A 236 -7.57 14.35 -25.98
CA VAL A 236 -6.43 13.82 -25.23
C VAL A 236 -5.13 14.04 -26.02
N LYS A 237 -4.09 14.53 -25.35
CA LYS A 237 -2.75 14.74 -25.90
C LYS A 237 -1.68 13.85 -25.26
N VAL A 238 -2.00 13.23 -24.10
CA VAL A 238 -1.04 12.42 -23.35
C VAL A 238 -1.67 11.11 -22.91
N ILE A 239 -0.95 10.01 -23.17
CA ILE A 239 -1.22 8.69 -22.61
C ILE A 239 -0.16 8.42 -21.53
N PHE A 240 -0.60 8.24 -20.29
CA PHE A 240 0.31 7.88 -19.21
C PHE A 240 0.58 6.37 -19.19
N LEU A 241 1.87 6.01 -19.17
CA LEU A 241 2.33 4.62 -19.20
C LEU A 241 3.15 4.29 -17.97
N GLN A 242 2.78 3.21 -17.30
CA GLN A 242 3.56 2.66 -16.20
C GLN A 242 4.75 1.84 -16.72
N PRO A 243 5.93 1.87 -16.03
CA PRO A 243 7.15 1.18 -16.49
C PRO A 243 7.03 -0.35 -16.62
N GLN A 244 6.04 -0.95 -15.96
CA GLN A 244 5.77 -2.39 -15.97
C GLN A 244 5.14 -2.89 -17.27
N PHE A 245 4.72 -1.98 -18.17
CA PHE A 245 3.98 -2.35 -19.38
C PHE A 245 4.73 -1.99 -20.65
N ALA A 246 4.53 -2.81 -21.70
CA ALA A 246 5.12 -2.58 -23.01
C ALA A 246 4.55 -1.31 -23.67
N LYS A 247 5.43 -0.49 -24.25
CA LYS A 247 5.06 0.81 -24.83
C LYS A 247 4.16 0.73 -26.07
N LYS A 248 4.24 -0.37 -26.83
CA LYS A 248 3.63 -0.53 -28.17
C LYS A 248 2.16 -0.08 -28.25
N HIS A 249 1.31 -0.51 -27.32
CA HIS A 249 -0.13 -0.14 -27.34
C HIS A 249 -0.35 1.32 -26.97
N ALA A 250 0.35 1.83 -25.95
CA ALA A 250 0.26 3.24 -25.54
C ALA A 250 0.73 4.17 -26.68
N GLU A 251 1.85 3.82 -27.36
CA GLU A 251 2.36 4.57 -28.52
C GLU A 251 1.41 4.54 -29.71
N THR A 252 0.72 3.41 -29.95
CA THR A 252 -0.27 3.30 -31.02
C THR A 252 -1.43 4.25 -30.78
N VAL A 253 -1.96 4.32 -29.54
CA VAL A 253 -3.02 5.29 -29.20
C VAL A 253 -2.49 6.72 -29.31
N ALA A 254 -1.32 7.01 -28.74
CA ALA A 254 -0.73 8.36 -28.77
C ALA A 254 -0.51 8.88 -30.20
N ARG A 255 0.08 8.06 -31.08
CA ARG A 255 0.23 8.43 -32.50
C ARG A 255 -1.12 8.70 -33.18
N ALA A 256 -2.12 7.86 -32.95
CA ALA A 256 -3.44 7.99 -33.57
C ALA A 256 -4.22 9.25 -33.13
N ILE A 257 -3.87 9.82 -31.98
CA ILE A 257 -4.48 11.06 -31.46
C ILE A 257 -3.59 12.29 -31.65
N GLY A 258 -2.40 12.15 -32.27
CA GLY A 258 -1.41 13.22 -32.38
C GLY A 258 -0.87 13.67 -31.02
N GLY A 259 -0.72 12.71 -30.11
CA GLY A 259 -0.29 12.96 -28.72
C GLY A 259 1.05 12.27 -28.40
N ALA A 260 1.41 12.29 -27.11
CA ALA A 260 2.64 11.71 -26.58
C ALA A 260 2.36 10.66 -25.49
N VAL A 261 3.37 9.79 -25.24
CA VAL A 261 3.40 8.90 -24.08
C VAL A 261 4.27 9.52 -22.99
N VAL A 262 3.74 9.63 -21.78
CA VAL A 262 4.45 10.13 -20.60
C VAL A 262 4.53 9.02 -19.55
N ALA A 263 5.73 8.78 -19.02
CA ALA A 263 5.91 7.79 -17.98
C ALA A 263 5.29 8.27 -16.66
N ILE A 264 4.59 7.35 -15.96
CA ILE A 264 4.05 7.56 -14.61
C ILE A 264 4.26 6.27 -13.82
N ASN A 265 4.91 6.34 -12.66
CA ASN A 265 5.26 5.14 -11.91
C ASN A 265 4.45 5.03 -10.59
N PRO A 266 3.44 4.15 -10.53
CA PRO A 266 2.67 3.93 -9.30
C PRO A 266 3.44 3.13 -8.24
N LEU A 267 4.58 2.53 -8.57
CA LEU A 267 5.34 1.63 -7.71
C LEU A 267 6.72 2.19 -7.31
N ALA A 268 6.93 3.50 -7.40
CA ALA A 268 8.20 4.10 -6.98
C ALA A 268 8.41 4.00 -5.46
N ARG A 269 9.65 3.72 -5.05
CA ARG A 269 10.02 3.63 -3.61
C ARG A 269 10.02 5.00 -2.94
N ASP A 270 10.50 6.06 -3.59
CA ASP A 270 10.44 7.43 -3.06
C ASP A 270 9.01 7.96 -3.19
N TYR A 271 8.15 7.49 -2.28
CA TYR A 271 6.71 7.60 -2.37
C TYR A 271 6.21 9.05 -2.42
N LEU A 272 6.60 9.89 -1.46
CA LEU A 272 6.09 11.27 -1.36
C LEU A 272 6.48 12.12 -2.56
N LYS A 273 7.77 12.11 -2.95
CA LYS A 273 8.25 12.82 -4.14
C LYS A 273 7.62 12.33 -5.42
N ASN A 274 7.38 11.00 -5.51
CA ASN A 274 6.74 10.43 -6.66
C ASN A 274 5.29 10.90 -6.82
N LEU A 275 4.52 10.99 -5.75
CA LEU A 275 3.16 11.52 -5.79
C LEU A 275 3.12 12.98 -6.25
N GLU A 276 4.04 13.81 -5.75
CA GLU A 276 4.18 15.21 -6.19
C GLU A 276 4.53 15.31 -7.69
N ALA A 277 5.48 14.49 -8.15
CA ALA A 277 5.87 14.44 -9.55
C ALA A 277 4.73 13.95 -10.45
N MET A 278 3.95 12.98 -9.99
CA MET A 278 2.76 12.50 -10.69
C MET A 278 1.72 13.62 -10.85
N ALA A 279 1.44 14.37 -9.78
CA ALA A 279 0.52 15.49 -9.82
C ALA A 279 0.99 16.60 -10.78
N ALA A 280 2.28 16.95 -10.74
CA ALA A 280 2.87 17.93 -11.65
C ALA A 280 2.77 17.50 -13.12
N ASN A 281 3.07 16.22 -13.43
CA ASN A 281 2.97 15.68 -14.78
C ASN A 281 1.51 15.66 -15.28
N LEU A 282 0.56 15.30 -14.43
CA LEU A 282 -0.87 15.32 -14.75
C LEU A 282 -1.34 16.75 -15.00
N ASN A 283 -1.02 17.69 -14.11
CA ASN A 283 -1.40 19.10 -14.29
C ASN A 283 -0.85 19.65 -15.61
N LYS A 284 0.46 19.48 -15.89
CA LYS A 284 1.09 19.92 -17.14
C LYS A 284 0.39 19.35 -18.37
N ALA A 285 0.09 18.05 -18.37
CA ALA A 285 -0.55 17.37 -19.49
C ALA A 285 -2.01 17.79 -19.70
N LEU A 286 -2.71 18.17 -18.64
CA LEU A 286 -4.14 18.49 -18.68
C LEU A 286 -4.41 19.98 -18.84
N SER A 287 -3.49 20.87 -18.41
CA SER A 287 -3.60 22.34 -18.61
C SER A 287 -3.27 22.80 -20.02
N GLY A 288 -2.50 22.03 -20.79
CA GLY A 288 -2.10 22.34 -22.17
C GLY A 288 -3.14 21.95 -23.24
N ARG A 289 -4.42 21.93 -22.90
CA ARG A 289 -5.55 21.59 -23.80
C ARG A 289 -6.13 22.79 -24.48
#